data_3ef036377ac74b8ce42d61f0c97955a0
#
_entry.id   3ef036377ac74b8ce42d61f0c97955a0
#
_cell.length_a   1.000
_cell.length_b   1.000
_cell.length_c   1.000
_cell.angle_alpha   90.00
_cell.angle_beta   90.00
_cell.angle_gamma   90.00
#
_symmetry.space_group_name_H-M   'P 1'
#
loop_
_entity.id
_entity.type
_entity.pdbx_description
1 polymer ?
#
loop_
_entity_poly.entity_id
_entity_poly.type
_entity_poly.pdbx_seq_one_letter_code
_entity_poly.pdbx_strand_id
1 'polypeptide(L)'
;MRVSLFAALLAFSLICWPARAPAVECRALDFHDKRYTVCEVDLTQEKLRLFLRDVAGNPFKGFDALKRSLAGQGEHLLFAMNAGMYHPDYSPVGLFVTGGEEISPLSTASGEGNFFLKPNGVFFVTQSGAGILETSRYAQRHQPVLLATQSGPMLLQNGEIHPRFIAASDSLRTRNGVGIVSPQRVVLAISDSPVNFYEFSLLFRDALGCKEALYLDGSISSLYSLKLERNDNLKPLGPIIGVTR
;
A
#
# COMPACT_ATOMS: atom_id res chain seq x y z
N MET A 1 5.65 60.24 -51.37
CA MET A 1 4.80 59.36 -50.57
C MET A 1 5.60 58.14 -50.15
N ARG A 2 5.99 58.03 -48.84
CA ARG A 2 6.70 56.87 -48.30
C ARG A 2 5.74 56.10 -47.45
N VAL A 3 5.42 54.86 -47.84
CA VAL A 3 4.56 53.92 -47.14
C VAL A 3 5.45 53.10 -46.21
N SER A 4 5.33 53.28 -44.90
CA SER A 4 6.00 52.45 -43.92
C SER A 4 5.15 51.22 -43.57
N LEU A 5 5.68 50.03 -43.89
CA LEU A 5 5.09 48.76 -43.44
C LEU A 5 5.51 48.50 -41.99
N PHE A 6 4.58 48.47 -41.05
CA PHE A 6 4.79 47.94 -39.72
C PHE A 6 4.56 46.44 -39.74
N ALA A 7 5.60 45.66 -39.53
CA ALA A 7 5.50 44.21 -39.30
C ALA A 7 5.22 43.97 -37.83
N ALA A 8 4.03 43.45 -37.50
CA ALA A 8 3.68 43.02 -36.15
C ALA A 8 4.22 41.60 -35.91
N LEU A 9 5.23 41.49 -35.05
CA LEU A 9 5.71 40.19 -34.54
C LEU A 9 4.73 39.66 -33.46
N LEU A 10 3.97 38.65 -33.82
CA LEU A 10 3.19 37.85 -32.87
C LEU A 10 4.13 36.90 -32.13
N ALA A 11 4.45 37.23 -30.86
CA ALA A 11 5.15 36.33 -29.95
C ALA A 11 4.19 35.24 -29.46
N PHE A 12 4.36 34.02 -29.97
CA PHE A 12 3.63 32.84 -29.49
C PHE A 12 4.30 32.36 -28.17
N SER A 13 3.70 32.70 -27.02
CA SER A 13 4.14 32.21 -25.73
C SER A 13 3.73 30.73 -25.61
N LEU A 14 4.68 29.81 -25.76
CA LEU A 14 4.50 28.39 -25.41
C LEU A 14 4.26 28.30 -23.90
N ILE A 15 3.00 28.15 -23.49
CA ILE A 15 2.64 27.80 -22.12
C ILE A 15 3.04 26.34 -21.95
N CYS A 16 4.23 26.11 -21.36
CA CYS A 16 4.66 24.78 -20.92
C CYS A 16 3.84 24.40 -19.68
N TRP A 17 2.78 23.62 -19.86
CA TRP A 17 2.08 23.01 -18.73
C TRP A 17 3.03 22.00 -18.09
N PRO A 18 3.31 22.09 -16.77
CA PRO A 18 4.11 21.08 -16.11
C PRO A 18 3.39 19.75 -16.25
N ALA A 19 4.03 18.77 -16.87
CA ALA A 19 3.55 17.40 -16.90
C ALA A 19 3.41 16.94 -15.45
N ARG A 20 2.16 16.63 -15.02
CA ARG A 20 1.88 16.15 -13.68
C ARG A 20 2.61 14.82 -13.51
N ALA A 21 3.55 14.74 -12.55
CA ALA A 21 4.25 13.51 -12.24
C ALA A 21 3.23 12.41 -11.89
N PRO A 22 3.47 11.15 -12.30
CA PRO A 22 2.58 10.06 -11.93
C PRO A 22 2.56 9.92 -10.41
N ALA A 23 1.38 9.94 -9.82
CA ALA A 23 1.16 10.01 -8.38
C ALA A 23 1.35 8.64 -7.68
N VAL A 24 1.27 7.53 -8.44
CA VAL A 24 1.73 6.20 -8.02
C VAL A 24 2.91 5.80 -8.89
N GLU A 25 4.07 5.65 -8.28
CA GLU A 25 5.27 5.25 -8.99
C GLU A 25 5.69 3.84 -8.60
N CYS A 26 5.45 2.88 -9.52
CA CYS A 26 5.87 1.50 -9.36
C CYS A 26 7.13 1.22 -10.17
N ARG A 27 8.10 0.52 -9.56
CA ARG A 27 9.37 0.12 -10.19
C ARG A 27 9.88 -1.19 -9.62
N ALA A 28 10.66 -1.90 -10.41
CA ALA A 28 11.50 -2.98 -9.90
C ALA A 28 12.67 -2.40 -9.08
N LEU A 29 13.11 -3.12 -8.07
CA LEU A 29 14.24 -2.78 -7.21
C LEU A 29 15.02 -4.06 -6.87
N ASP A 30 16.30 -4.08 -7.18
CA ASP A 30 17.22 -5.12 -6.72
C ASP A 30 17.93 -4.63 -5.45
N PHE A 31 17.89 -5.46 -4.40
CA PHE A 31 18.51 -5.17 -3.11
C PHE A 31 18.97 -6.47 -2.44
N HIS A 32 20.26 -6.57 -2.05
CA HIS A 32 20.90 -7.77 -1.49
C HIS A 32 20.60 -9.05 -2.29
N ASP A 33 20.86 -9.02 -3.61
CA ASP A 33 20.64 -10.13 -4.56
C ASP A 33 19.20 -10.66 -4.61
N LYS A 34 18.24 -9.89 -4.11
CA LYS A 34 16.80 -10.17 -4.17
C LYS A 34 16.11 -9.10 -4.99
N ARG A 35 15.06 -9.54 -5.70
CA ARG A 35 14.24 -8.66 -6.51
C ARG A 35 12.92 -8.35 -5.84
N TYR A 36 12.54 -7.09 -5.94
CA TYR A 36 11.31 -6.54 -5.38
C TYR A 36 10.59 -5.66 -6.39
N THR A 37 9.29 -5.53 -6.24
CA THR A 37 8.51 -4.47 -6.87
C THR A 37 8.04 -3.52 -5.77
N VAL A 38 8.33 -2.23 -5.96
CA VAL A 38 8.05 -1.16 -4.98
C VAL A 38 7.16 -0.13 -5.65
N CYS A 39 6.08 0.25 -4.97
CA CYS A 39 5.14 1.29 -5.40
C CYS A 39 5.08 2.39 -4.34
N GLU A 40 5.44 3.61 -4.72
CA GLU A 40 5.35 4.80 -3.87
C GLU A 40 4.06 5.56 -4.18
N VAL A 41 3.34 5.97 -3.14
CA VAL A 41 2.10 6.74 -3.22
C VAL A 41 2.29 8.08 -2.51
N ASP A 42 2.12 9.17 -3.26
CA ASP A 42 2.08 10.52 -2.71
C ASP A 42 0.63 10.89 -2.36
N LEU A 43 0.33 10.93 -1.07
CA LEU A 43 -1.02 11.22 -0.55
C LEU A 43 -1.47 12.67 -0.79
N THR A 44 -0.58 13.56 -1.23
CA THR A 44 -0.94 14.92 -1.65
C THR A 44 -1.55 14.94 -3.06
N GLN A 45 -1.29 13.90 -3.84
CA GLN A 45 -1.71 13.78 -5.25
C GLN A 45 -2.80 12.72 -5.45
N GLU A 46 -2.74 11.61 -4.68
CA GLU A 46 -3.62 10.46 -4.86
C GLU A 46 -4.25 10.02 -3.54
N LYS A 47 -5.44 9.43 -3.66
CA LYS A 47 -6.15 8.83 -2.52
C LYS A 47 -5.89 7.33 -2.49
N LEU A 48 -5.25 6.89 -1.42
CA LEU A 48 -5.17 5.49 -1.09
C LEU A 48 -6.52 5.03 -0.54
N ARG A 49 -7.00 3.87 -0.98
CA ARG A 49 -8.31 3.29 -0.61
C ARG A 49 -8.17 1.84 -0.19
N LEU A 50 -9.09 1.40 0.65
CA LEU A 50 -9.26 -0.01 0.99
C LEU A 50 -10.55 -0.55 0.39
N PHE A 51 -10.48 -1.76 -0.16
CA PHE A 51 -11.59 -2.45 -0.81
C PHE A 51 -11.74 -3.85 -0.21
N LEU A 52 -12.96 -4.28 0.00
CA LEU A 52 -13.28 -5.61 0.55
C LEU A 52 -14.40 -6.28 -0.25
N ARG A 53 -15.51 -5.59 -0.43
CA ARG A 53 -16.75 -6.11 -1.02
C ARG A 53 -17.31 -5.13 -2.05
N ASP A 54 -18.06 -5.66 -3.01
CA ASP A 54 -18.83 -4.86 -3.97
C ASP A 54 -20.11 -4.29 -3.30
N VAL A 55 -20.87 -3.51 -4.06
CA VAL A 55 -22.13 -2.90 -3.60
C VAL A 55 -23.24 -3.93 -3.25
N ALA A 56 -23.11 -5.17 -3.73
CA ALA A 56 -24.00 -6.27 -3.38
C ALA A 56 -23.51 -7.08 -2.15
N GLY A 57 -22.38 -6.68 -1.55
CA GLY A 57 -21.80 -7.34 -0.38
C GLY A 57 -20.90 -8.54 -0.71
N ASN A 58 -20.61 -8.83 -1.99
CA ASN A 58 -19.76 -9.93 -2.38
C ASN A 58 -18.28 -9.54 -2.26
N PRO A 59 -17.40 -10.38 -1.69
CA PRO A 59 -15.98 -10.10 -1.66
C PRO A 59 -15.39 -10.06 -3.07
N PHE A 60 -14.49 -9.11 -3.35
CA PHE A 60 -13.86 -8.96 -4.67
C PHE A 60 -13.02 -10.17 -5.05
N LYS A 61 -12.32 -10.77 -4.10
CA LYS A 61 -11.44 -11.95 -4.28
C LYS A 61 -10.29 -11.76 -5.30
N GLY A 62 -10.15 -10.57 -5.88
CA GLY A 62 -9.08 -10.29 -6.84
C GLY A 62 -9.26 -8.97 -7.57
N PHE A 63 -8.20 -8.56 -8.26
CA PHE A 63 -8.14 -7.25 -8.90
C PHE A 63 -9.08 -7.12 -10.10
N ASP A 64 -9.37 -8.20 -10.84
CA ASP A 64 -10.26 -8.13 -12.01
C ASP A 64 -11.71 -7.84 -11.63
N ALA A 65 -12.20 -8.39 -10.52
CA ALA A 65 -13.52 -8.07 -10.01
C ALA A 65 -13.58 -6.62 -9.51
N LEU A 66 -12.54 -6.16 -8.81
CA LEU A 66 -12.41 -4.77 -8.38
C LEU A 66 -12.38 -3.82 -9.58
N LYS A 67 -11.59 -4.11 -10.61
CA LYS A 67 -11.52 -3.31 -11.85
C LYS A 67 -12.88 -3.17 -12.52
N ARG A 68 -13.63 -4.28 -12.66
CA ARG A 68 -14.99 -4.24 -13.26
C ARG A 68 -15.96 -3.38 -12.43
N SER A 69 -15.91 -3.50 -11.11
CA SER A 69 -16.74 -2.69 -10.21
C SER A 69 -16.43 -1.21 -10.32
N LEU A 70 -15.14 -0.83 -10.35
CA LEU A 70 -14.69 0.55 -10.51
C LEU A 70 -15.06 1.11 -11.88
N ALA A 71 -14.88 0.34 -12.96
CA ALA A 71 -15.26 0.77 -14.30
C ALA A 71 -16.76 1.06 -14.43
N GLY A 72 -17.62 0.32 -13.72
CA GLY A 72 -19.05 0.61 -13.62
C GLY A 72 -19.37 1.93 -12.90
N GLN A 73 -18.40 2.51 -12.19
CA GLN A 73 -18.50 3.81 -11.51
C GLN A 73 -17.72 4.91 -12.23
N GLY A 74 -17.16 4.62 -13.41
CA GLY A 74 -16.35 5.56 -14.17
C GLY A 74 -14.92 5.74 -13.63
N GLU A 75 -14.48 4.84 -12.74
CA GLU A 75 -13.13 4.87 -12.15
C GLU A 75 -12.22 3.80 -12.76
N HIS A 76 -10.91 4.04 -12.72
CA HIS A 76 -9.89 3.12 -13.18
C HIS A 76 -8.90 2.79 -12.06
N LEU A 77 -8.59 1.50 -11.88
CA LEU A 77 -7.57 1.06 -10.96
C LEU A 77 -6.18 1.35 -11.53
N LEU A 78 -5.35 2.10 -10.82
CA LEU A 78 -3.97 2.39 -11.21
C LEU A 78 -2.98 1.42 -10.58
N PHE A 79 -3.20 1.11 -9.30
CA PHE A 79 -2.39 0.24 -8.46
C PHE A 79 -3.28 -0.47 -7.44
N ALA A 80 -2.97 -1.72 -7.13
CA ALA A 80 -3.52 -2.43 -5.98
C ALA A 80 -2.58 -3.52 -5.46
N MET A 81 -2.71 -3.83 -4.18
CA MET A 81 -2.02 -4.94 -3.51
C MET A 81 -2.96 -5.54 -2.46
N ASN A 82 -2.80 -6.82 -2.12
CA ASN A 82 -3.52 -7.37 -0.98
C ASN A 82 -3.08 -6.66 0.31
N ALA A 83 -4.05 -6.41 1.21
CA ALA A 83 -3.84 -5.72 2.48
C ALA A 83 -3.74 -6.72 3.65
N GLY A 84 -4.40 -6.44 4.76
CA GLY A 84 -4.36 -7.26 5.97
C GLY A 84 -4.96 -8.65 5.80
N MET A 85 -4.72 -9.50 6.80
CA MET A 85 -5.14 -10.89 6.83
C MET A 85 -6.66 -11.05 7.00
N TYR A 86 -7.21 -12.17 6.53
CA TYR A 86 -8.64 -12.43 6.50
C TYR A 86 -8.97 -13.89 6.85
N HIS A 87 -10.22 -14.11 7.26
CA HIS A 87 -10.82 -15.42 7.53
C HIS A 87 -11.29 -16.12 6.23
N PRO A 88 -11.62 -17.41 6.27
CA PRO A 88 -12.10 -18.15 5.09
C PRO A 88 -13.35 -17.56 4.43
N ASP A 89 -14.15 -16.77 5.14
CA ASP A 89 -15.30 -16.02 4.64
C ASP A 89 -14.94 -14.65 4.06
N TYR A 90 -13.64 -14.35 3.95
CA TYR A 90 -13.05 -13.07 3.49
C TYR A 90 -13.28 -11.89 4.45
N SER A 91 -13.77 -12.11 5.68
CA SER A 91 -13.81 -11.07 6.71
C SER A 91 -12.39 -10.78 7.24
N PRO A 92 -12.04 -9.50 7.53
CA PRO A 92 -10.73 -9.15 8.10
C PRO A 92 -10.52 -9.78 9.47
N VAL A 93 -9.29 -10.25 9.79
CA VAL A 93 -8.93 -10.81 11.10
C VAL A 93 -8.90 -9.74 12.19
N GLY A 94 -8.63 -8.48 11.83
CA GLY A 94 -8.55 -7.34 12.74
C GLY A 94 -9.16 -6.10 12.15
N LEU A 95 -8.74 -4.94 12.65
CA LEU A 95 -9.28 -3.65 12.24
C LEU A 95 -9.30 -3.46 10.73
N PHE A 96 -10.45 -3.07 10.23
CA PHE A 96 -10.62 -2.63 8.86
C PHE A 96 -11.57 -1.44 8.81
N VAL A 97 -11.03 -0.28 8.39
CA VAL A 97 -11.78 0.96 8.19
C VAL A 97 -11.66 1.37 6.74
N THR A 98 -12.75 1.68 6.09
CA THR A 98 -12.77 2.20 4.72
C THR A 98 -13.78 3.33 4.59
N GLY A 99 -13.39 4.44 3.92
CA GLY A 99 -14.24 5.63 3.82
C GLY A 99 -14.59 6.27 5.17
N GLY A 100 -13.80 6.03 6.21
CA GLY A 100 -14.07 6.50 7.58
C GLY A 100 -15.02 5.61 8.39
N GLU A 101 -15.52 4.51 7.81
CA GLU A 101 -16.41 3.56 8.47
C GLU A 101 -15.64 2.33 8.94
N GLU A 102 -15.81 1.94 10.21
CA GLU A 102 -15.24 0.72 10.79
C GLU A 102 -16.11 -0.49 10.41
N ILE A 103 -15.58 -1.35 9.56
CA ILE A 103 -16.23 -2.57 9.08
C ILE A 103 -15.86 -3.77 9.97
N SER A 104 -14.66 -3.77 10.54
CA SER A 104 -14.17 -4.80 11.47
C SER A 104 -13.39 -4.14 12.59
N PRO A 105 -13.61 -4.56 13.87
CA PRO A 105 -12.99 -3.92 15.01
C PRO A 105 -11.52 -4.27 15.18
N LEU A 106 -10.83 -3.46 16.01
CA LEU A 106 -9.45 -3.73 16.40
C LEU A 106 -9.35 -5.04 17.19
N SER A 107 -8.47 -5.93 16.77
CA SER A 107 -8.17 -7.18 17.45
C SER A 107 -6.97 -7.03 18.38
N THR A 108 -7.17 -7.22 19.67
CA THR A 108 -6.10 -7.32 20.68
C THR A 108 -5.80 -8.76 21.07
N ALA A 109 -6.46 -9.73 20.45
CA ALA A 109 -6.35 -11.15 20.73
C ALA A 109 -4.89 -11.64 20.58
N SER A 110 -4.66 -12.80 21.21
CA SER A 110 -3.45 -13.60 21.02
C SER A 110 -3.81 -14.88 20.29
N GLY A 111 -2.87 -15.45 19.54
CA GLY A 111 -3.10 -16.65 18.76
C GLY A 111 -1.83 -17.11 18.06
N GLU A 112 -1.98 -18.02 17.12
CA GLU A 112 -0.90 -18.53 16.28
C GLU A 112 -0.85 -17.81 14.94
N GLY A 113 0.30 -17.88 14.27
CA GLY A 113 0.51 -17.29 12.96
C GLY A 113 1.02 -15.85 12.99
N ASN A 114 1.28 -15.33 11.81
CA ASN A 114 1.96 -14.05 11.64
C ASN A 114 1.17 -12.86 12.16
N PHE A 115 -0.16 -12.87 12.05
CA PHE A 115 -1.02 -11.80 12.57
C PHE A 115 -0.80 -11.57 14.08
N PHE A 116 -0.63 -12.65 14.83
CA PHE A 116 -0.49 -12.64 16.29
C PHE A 116 0.96 -12.54 16.78
N LEU A 117 1.95 -12.51 15.88
CA LEU A 117 3.35 -12.29 16.23
C LEU A 117 3.53 -10.82 16.62
N LYS A 118 3.55 -10.56 17.93
CA LYS A 118 3.67 -9.21 18.50
C LYS A 118 5.13 -8.74 18.56
N PRO A 119 5.37 -7.44 18.26
CA PRO A 119 4.39 -6.40 17.97
C PRO A 119 3.74 -6.58 16.59
N ASN A 120 2.43 -6.60 16.56
CA ASN A 120 1.63 -6.40 15.35
C ASN A 120 1.10 -4.97 15.34
N GLY A 121 0.52 -4.50 14.22
CA GLY A 121 0.20 -3.11 14.10
C GLY A 121 -0.95 -2.79 13.14
N VAL A 122 -1.23 -1.50 13.08
CA VAL A 122 -2.26 -0.92 12.21
C VAL A 122 -1.59 0.09 11.28
N PHE A 123 -1.75 -0.10 9.98
CA PHE A 123 -1.54 0.94 8.98
C PHE A 123 -2.82 1.75 8.85
N PHE A 124 -2.71 3.08 8.83
CA PHE A 124 -3.86 3.98 8.73
C PHE A 124 -3.52 5.26 7.96
N VAL A 125 -4.55 5.88 7.40
CA VAL A 125 -4.48 7.21 6.78
C VAL A 125 -5.53 8.12 7.43
N THR A 126 -5.12 9.34 7.73
CA THR A 126 -5.95 10.44 8.23
C THR A 126 -5.96 11.59 7.22
N GLN A 127 -6.65 12.68 7.53
CA GLN A 127 -6.56 13.91 6.71
C GLN A 127 -5.15 14.54 6.73
N SER A 128 -4.36 14.31 7.79
CA SER A 128 -3.01 14.86 7.94
C SER A 128 -1.89 13.96 7.39
N GLY A 129 -2.19 12.73 6.97
CA GLY A 129 -1.24 11.78 6.42
C GLY A 129 -1.37 10.37 6.95
N ALA A 130 -0.45 9.50 6.56
CA ALA A 130 -0.40 8.10 6.93
C ALA A 130 0.49 7.83 8.14
N GLY A 131 0.24 6.71 8.81
CA GLY A 131 1.07 6.19 9.88
C GLY A 131 0.92 4.68 10.07
N ILE A 132 1.87 4.11 10.79
CA ILE A 132 1.79 2.75 11.32
C ILE A 132 2.04 2.84 12.82
N LEU A 133 1.17 2.21 13.60
CA LEU A 133 1.31 2.11 15.06
C LEU A 133 1.15 0.66 15.50
N GLU A 134 1.90 0.30 16.54
CA GLU A 134 1.66 -0.94 17.27
C GLU A 134 0.21 -0.95 17.81
N THR A 135 -0.42 -2.14 17.83
CA THR A 135 -1.85 -2.29 18.11
C THR A 135 -2.30 -1.63 19.42
N SER A 136 -1.54 -1.77 20.53
CA SER A 136 -1.94 -1.17 21.80
C SER A 136 -1.80 0.36 21.80
N ARG A 137 -0.82 0.88 21.07
CA ARG A 137 -0.66 2.33 20.87
C ARG A 137 -1.76 2.88 19.95
N TYR A 138 -2.15 2.12 18.93
CA TYR A 138 -3.26 2.50 18.07
C TYR A 138 -4.58 2.56 18.85
N ALA A 139 -4.84 1.61 19.74
CA ALA A 139 -6.04 1.57 20.59
C ALA A 139 -6.21 2.84 21.47
N GLN A 140 -5.14 3.57 21.74
CA GLN A 140 -5.16 4.82 22.51
C GLN A 140 -5.43 6.05 21.62
N ARG A 141 -5.58 5.88 20.31
CA ARG A 141 -5.88 6.99 19.39
C ARG A 141 -7.36 7.37 19.49
N HIS A 142 -7.59 8.68 19.44
CA HIS A 142 -8.94 9.25 19.41
C HIS A 142 -9.22 10.03 18.12
N GLN A 143 -8.23 10.15 17.22
CA GLN A 143 -8.40 10.88 15.97
C GLN A 143 -9.05 9.99 14.91
N PRO A 144 -10.02 10.52 14.14
CA PRO A 144 -10.65 9.75 13.07
C PRO A 144 -9.65 9.39 11.98
N VAL A 145 -9.86 8.24 11.36
CA VAL A 145 -9.08 7.75 10.23
C VAL A 145 -9.97 7.63 8.98
N LEU A 146 -9.40 7.85 7.81
CA LEU A 146 -10.08 7.66 6.53
C LEU A 146 -10.06 6.20 6.11
N LEU A 147 -8.97 5.51 6.42
CA LEU A 147 -8.80 4.07 6.26
C LEU A 147 -7.84 3.52 7.31
N ALA A 148 -8.02 2.24 7.66
CA ALA A 148 -7.08 1.49 8.48
C ALA A 148 -7.17 -0.01 8.18
N THR A 149 -6.03 -0.70 8.27
CA THR A 149 -5.97 -2.15 8.20
C THR A 149 -4.97 -2.68 9.22
N GLN A 150 -5.41 -3.63 10.04
CA GLN A 150 -4.55 -4.31 11.00
C GLN A 150 -3.91 -5.53 10.37
N SER A 151 -2.63 -5.75 10.68
CA SER A 151 -1.87 -6.91 10.22
C SER A 151 -0.70 -7.18 11.16
N GLY A 152 0.16 -8.10 10.80
CA GLY A 152 1.36 -8.40 11.59
C GLY A 152 2.23 -9.49 10.98
N PRO A 153 3.48 -9.51 11.44
CA PRO A 153 4.09 -8.64 12.45
C PRO A 153 4.48 -7.25 11.93
N MET A 154 4.81 -6.32 12.82
CA MET A 154 5.54 -5.13 12.42
C MET A 154 6.93 -5.53 11.93
N LEU A 155 7.33 -5.03 10.78
CA LEU A 155 8.68 -5.25 10.22
C LEU A 155 9.70 -4.32 10.89
N LEU A 156 9.29 -3.05 11.04
CA LEU A 156 10.08 -2.00 11.69
C LEU A 156 9.23 -1.24 12.70
N GLN A 157 9.86 -0.88 13.81
CA GLN A 157 9.32 0.05 14.79
C GLN A 157 10.43 1.03 15.19
N ASN A 158 10.25 2.33 14.97
CA ASN A 158 11.25 3.38 15.19
C ASN A 158 12.61 3.09 14.49
N GLY A 159 12.59 2.44 13.33
CA GLY A 159 13.80 2.05 12.59
C GLY A 159 14.44 0.74 13.04
N GLU A 160 13.95 0.13 14.12
CA GLU A 160 14.46 -1.14 14.63
C GLU A 160 13.70 -2.31 14.02
N ILE A 161 14.44 -3.33 13.58
CA ILE A 161 13.88 -4.59 13.08
C ILE A 161 13.24 -5.35 14.24
N HIS A 162 12.10 -6.00 13.96
CA HIS A 162 11.40 -6.83 14.93
C HIS A 162 12.36 -7.83 15.62
N PRO A 163 12.44 -7.87 16.98
CA PRO A 163 13.50 -8.58 17.72
C PRO A 163 13.48 -10.11 17.57
N ARG A 164 12.36 -10.68 17.09
CA ARG A 164 12.24 -12.12 16.86
C ARG A 164 12.61 -12.56 15.45
N PHE A 165 13.02 -11.64 14.57
CA PHE A 165 13.44 -12.00 13.22
C PHE A 165 14.88 -12.49 13.22
N ILE A 166 15.08 -13.62 12.55
CA ILE A 166 16.38 -14.32 12.47
C ILE A 166 16.93 -14.10 11.06
N ALA A 167 18.12 -13.51 10.96
CA ALA A 167 18.76 -13.21 9.69
C ALA A 167 18.99 -14.46 8.83
N ALA A 168 19.38 -15.57 9.44
CA ALA A 168 19.61 -16.86 8.77
C ALA A 168 18.35 -17.77 8.73
N SER A 169 17.15 -17.20 8.82
CA SER A 169 15.91 -17.99 8.75
C SER A 169 15.69 -18.57 7.36
N ASP A 170 15.38 -19.87 7.30
CA ASP A 170 15.01 -20.60 6.09
C ASP A 170 13.53 -20.45 5.69
N SER A 171 12.75 -19.68 6.47
CA SER A 171 11.34 -19.39 6.18
C SER A 171 11.22 -18.38 5.04
N LEU A 172 11.64 -18.80 3.85
CA LEU A 172 11.63 -18.01 2.62
C LEU A 172 10.25 -18.05 1.96
N ARG A 173 9.65 -16.89 1.69
CA ARG A 173 8.33 -16.73 1.04
C ARG A 173 8.31 -15.45 0.21
N THR A 174 7.43 -15.38 -0.77
CA THR A 174 6.99 -14.08 -1.30
C THR A 174 6.29 -13.33 -0.19
N ARG A 175 6.65 -12.06 -0.01
CA ARG A 175 6.12 -11.22 1.07
C ARG A 175 5.68 -9.87 0.52
N ASN A 176 4.68 -9.28 1.15
CA ASN A 176 4.28 -7.91 0.88
C ASN A 176 4.11 -7.12 2.17
N GLY A 177 4.23 -5.82 2.06
CA GLY A 177 4.17 -4.94 3.22
C GLY A 177 3.99 -3.48 2.84
N VAL A 178 3.78 -2.66 3.85
CA VAL A 178 3.64 -1.21 3.75
C VAL A 178 4.59 -0.53 4.70
N GLY A 179 5.22 0.56 4.25
CA GLY A 179 6.13 1.39 5.05
C GLY A 179 5.80 2.87 4.95
N ILE A 180 6.24 3.63 5.94
CA ILE A 180 6.08 5.09 6.00
C ILE A 180 7.42 5.75 5.76
N VAL A 181 7.54 6.46 4.63
CA VAL A 181 8.71 7.31 4.30
C VAL A 181 8.53 8.69 4.94
N SER A 182 7.32 9.25 4.82
CA SER A 182 6.88 10.46 5.51
C SER A 182 5.35 10.40 5.70
N PRO A 183 4.73 11.29 6.48
CA PRO A 183 3.27 11.30 6.62
C PRO A 183 2.51 11.38 5.27
N GLN A 184 3.10 11.98 4.25
CA GLN A 184 2.50 12.12 2.91
C GLN A 184 3.00 11.07 1.91
N ARG A 185 4.02 10.25 2.25
CA ARG A 185 4.62 9.28 1.33
C ARG A 185 4.59 7.88 1.92
N VAL A 186 3.75 7.05 1.32
CA VAL A 186 3.61 5.63 1.65
C VAL A 186 4.32 4.79 0.60
N VAL A 187 5.02 3.76 1.02
CA VAL A 187 5.61 2.78 0.13
C VAL A 187 4.99 1.40 0.38
N LEU A 188 4.58 0.75 -0.70
CA LEU A 188 4.10 -0.63 -0.69
C LEU A 188 5.10 -1.47 -1.48
N ALA A 189 5.50 -2.61 -0.92
CA ALA A 189 6.49 -3.47 -1.55
C ALA A 189 6.04 -4.93 -1.55
N ILE A 190 6.39 -5.64 -2.62
CA ILE A 190 6.26 -7.09 -2.75
C ILE A 190 7.61 -7.67 -3.16
N SER A 191 8.01 -8.78 -2.56
CA SER A 191 9.20 -9.49 -3.00
C SER A 191 8.88 -10.38 -4.20
N ASP A 192 9.65 -10.24 -5.28
CA ASP A 192 9.56 -11.11 -6.47
C ASP A 192 10.44 -12.36 -6.30
N SER A 193 11.41 -12.29 -5.37
CA SER A 193 12.19 -13.42 -4.87
C SER A 193 11.69 -13.86 -3.49
N PRO A 194 11.77 -15.15 -3.13
CA PRO A 194 11.49 -15.59 -1.77
C PRO A 194 12.48 -14.98 -0.77
N VAL A 195 11.95 -14.38 0.31
CA VAL A 195 12.72 -13.73 1.38
C VAL A 195 12.20 -14.12 2.76
N ASN A 196 13.07 -14.06 3.79
CA ASN A 196 12.64 -14.14 5.16
C ASN A 196 12.18 -12.77 5.69
N PHE A 197 11.68 -12.71 6.93
CA PHE A 197 11.22 -11.44 7.51
C PHE A 197 12.36 -10.44 7.77
N TYR A 198 13.55 -10.93 8.12
CA TYR A 198 14.69 -10.07 8.36
C TYR A 198 15.16 -9.37 7.09
N GLU A 199 15.33 -10.12 5.99
CA GLU A 199 15.68 -9.59 4.67
C GLU A 199 14.63 -8.57 4.18
N PHE A 200 13.33 -8.89 4.39
CA PHE A 200 12.26 -7.99 4.00
C PHE A 200 12.21 -6.71 4.83
N SER A 201 12.60 -6.79 6.11
CA SER A 201 12.74 -5.60 6.98
C SER A 201 13.92 -4.73 6.56
N LEU A 202 15.05 -5.33 6.16
CA LEU A 202 16.20 -4.58 5.62
C LEU A 202 15.81 -3.76 4.39
N LEU A 203 14.98 -4.30 3.49
CA LEU A 203 14.46 -3.53 2.34
C LEU A 203 13.81 -2.23 2.80
N PHE A 204 12.87 -2.30 3.74
CA PHE A 204 12.14 -1.11 4.21
C PHE A 204 13.05 -0.12 4.93
N ARG A 205 14.00 -0.61 5.76
CA ARG A 205 14.88 0.23 6.55
C ARG A 205 15.97 0.88 5.69
N ASP A 206 16.72 0.05 4.96
CA ASP A 206 17.99 0.46 4.37
C ASP A 206 17.84 0.96 2.91
N ALA A 207 16.91 0.36 2.13
CA ALA A 207 16.70 0.77 0.74
C ALA A 207 15.58 1.82 0.61
N LEU A 208 14.53 1.73 1.45
CA LEU A 208 13.34 2.59 1.33
C LEU A 208 13.28 3.69 2.42
N GLY A 209 14.19 3.68 3.40
CA GLY A 209 14.32 4.72 4.41
C GLY A 209 13.14 4.83 5.39
N CYS A 210 12.38 3.74 5.57
CA CYS A 210 11.24 3.71 6.47
C CYS A 210 11.68 3.54 7.94
N LYS A 211 11.01 4.24 8.86
CA LYS A 211 11.14 3.98 10.30
C LYS A 211 10.05 3.05 10.83
N GLU A 212 8.90 3.04 10.18
CA GLU A 212 7.78 2.16 10.51
C GLU A 212 7.41 1.35 9.27
N ALA A 213 7.28 0.02 9.42
CA ALA A 213 6.85 -0.86 8.37
C ALA A 213 6.04 -2.04 8.93
N LEU A 214 5.02 -2.47 8.18
CA LEU A 214 4.10 -3.51 8.58
C LEU A 214 4.00 -4.57 7.47
N TYR A 215 4.16 -5.83 7.87
CA TYR A 215 3.86 -6.96 7.01
C TYR A 215 2.35 -7.08 6.78
N LEU A 216 1.97 -7.35 5.56
CA LEU A 216 0.59 -7.63 5.17
C LEU A 216 0.38 -9.14 5.02
N ASP A 217 -0.59 -9.62 4.21
CA ASP A 217 -0.79 -11.07 4.06
C ASP A 217 0.10 -11.66 2.95
N GLY A 218 1.29 -12.11 3.32
CA GLY A 218 2.27 -12.65 2.38
C GLY A 218 1.93 -14.00 1.77
N SER A 219 1.03 -14.80 2.36
CA SER A 219 0.66 -16.11 1.79
C SER A 219 -0.07 -16.00 0.45
N ILE A 220 -0.59 -14.82 0.19
CA ILE A 220 -1.35 -14.47 -1.01
C ILE A 220 -0.79 -13.23 -1.71
N SER A 221 0.47 -12.87 -1.42
CA SER A 221 1.11 -11.68 -1.98
C SER A 221 0.81 -11.52 -3.47
N SER A 222 0.13 -10.43 -3.79
CA SER A 222 -0.34 -10.13 -5.14
C SER A 222 -0.33 -8.62 -5.37
N LEU A 223 0.05 -8.22 -6.57
CA LEU A 223 0.15 -6.83 -6.99
C LEU A 223 -0.50 -6.62 -8.35
N TYR A 224 -1.25 -5.54 -8.48
CA TYR A 224 -1.69 -4.96 -9.74
C TYR A 224 -1.01 -3.62 -9.95
N SER A 225 -0.45 -3.40 -11.13
CA SER A 225 0.08 -2.10 -11.54
C SER A 225 -0.17 -1.89 -13.01
N LEU A 226 -0.96 -0.86 -13.34
CA LEU A 226 -1.19 -0.46 -14.73
C LEU A 226 0.11 -0.05 -15.41
N LYS A 227 0.99 0.67 -14.70
CA LYS A 227 2.29 1.13 -15.22
C LYS A 227 3.25 -0.02 -15.57
N LEU A 228 3.24 -1.10 -14.79
CA LEU A 228 4.12 -2.25 -14.99
C LEU A 228 3.45 -3.37 -15.81
N GLU A 229 2.21 -3.17 -16.25
CA GLU A 229 1.40 -4.19 -16.92
C GLU A 229 1.31 -5.50 -16.11
N ARG A 230 1.34 -5.39 -14.76
CA ARG A 230 1.32 -6.51 -13.82
C ARG A 230 -0.10 -6.72 -13.27
N ASN A 231 -0.54 -7.96 -13.24
CA ASN A 231 -1.82 -8.37 -12.66
C ASN A 231 -1.70 -9.78 -12.08
N ASP A 232 -1.31 -9.85 -10.81
CA ASP A 232 -1.18 -11.12 -10.10
C ASP A 232 -2.58 -11.63 -9.69
N ASN A 233 -2.88 -12.90 -9.98
CA ASN A 233 -4.17 -13.53 -9.66
C ASN A 233 -4.02 -14.98 -9.19
N LEU A 234 -2.93 -15.28 -8.49
CA LEU A 234 -2.57 -16.64 -8.09
C LEU A 234 -3.51 -17.23 -7.03
N LYS A 235 -4.07 -16.40 -6.15
CA LYS A 235 -4.96 -16.80 -5.05
C LYS A 235 -6.05 -15.78 -4.83
N PRO A 236 -7.24 -16.21 -4.31
CA PRO A 236 -8.27 -15.27 -3.89
C PRO A 236 -7.76 -14.33 -2.80
N LEU A 237 -8.13 -13.05 -2.88
CA LEU A 237 -7.73 -11.99 -1.97
C LEU A 237 -8.89 -11.65 -1.00
N GLY A 238 -8.56 -11.31 0.25
CA GLY A 238 -9.47 -10.63 1.17
C GLY A 238 -9.39 -9.10 0.98
N PRO A 239 -8.98 -8.33 2.01
CA PRO A 239 -8.77 -6.89 1.90
C PRO A 239 -7.76 -6.52 0.81
N ILE A 240 -8.07 -5.46 0.05
CA ILE A 240 -7.23 -4.92 -1.02
C ILE A 240 -6.96 -3.45 -0.71
N ILE A 241 -5.72 -3.01 -0.87
CA ILE A 241 -5.30 -1.62 -0.81
C ILE A 241 -4.97 -1.14 -2.22
N GLY A 242 -5.40 0.05 -2.62
CA GLY A 242 -5.13 0.52 -3.98
C GLY A 242 -5.39 2.00 -4.20
N VAL A 243 -5.05 2.46 -5.40
CA VAL A 243 -5.25 3.82 -5.90
C VAL A 243 -6.08 3.77 -7.18
N THR A 244 -7.07 4.64 -7.27
CA THR A 244 -7.99 4.78 -8.43
C THR A 244 -7.97 6.20 -8.98
N ARG A 245 -8.37 6.34 -10.21
CA ARG A 245 -8.60 7.63 -10.87
C ARG A 245 -9.87 7.60 -11.71
#